data_c6dc5ed4b37479071f9a80f6e995cf96
#
_entry.id   c6dc5ed4b37479071f9a80f6e995cf96
#
_cell.length_a   1.000
_cell.length_b   1.000
_cell.length_c   1.000
_cell.angle_alpha   90.00
_cell.angle_beta   90.00
_cell.angle_gamma   90.00
#
_symmetry.space_group_name_H-M   'P 1'
#
loop_
_entity.id
_entity.type
_entity.pdbx_description
1 polymer ?
#
loop_
_entity_poly.entity_id
_entity_poly.type
_entity_poly.pdbx_seq_one_letter_code
_entity_poly.pdbx_strand_id
1 'polypeptide(L)'
;MSGSSFGKLFKITTWGESHGRGLGVVVEGCPAGLSLKESEIQLELNRRRTGQSKVTTTRKEGDKIQIMSGVFNGKTTGTPISLLVENEDADSSKYELIKDLFRPGHADYTYDMKYGFRDYRGGGRSSARETVGRVAAGAIAKKLLAREKIKVIGFTRQVGKNIAQTIDFKEIENNIVRCPDAKMADKMINAIMRARKKGDSLGGVVEVVAQGVPAGLGEPVFDRLDADLAKAVMSIPAVKGVEIGVGFQSATMTGAQCNDVFTMKNKKVVTATNNAGGILGGISNGMDIVV
;
A
#
# COMPACT_ATOMS: atom_id res chain seq x y z
N MET A 1 -21.44 -5.06 -1.18
CA MET A 1 -20.55 -4.40 -0.20
C MET A 1 -20.23 -2.99 -0.71
N SER A 2 -20.05 -2.00 0.17
CA SER A 2 -19.67 -0.66 -0.26
C SER A 2 -18.21 -0.66 -0.76
N GLY A 3 -17.89 0.19 -1.74
CA GLY A 3 -16.53 0.32 -2.29
C GLY A 3 -15.49 0.85 -1.29
N SER A 4 -15.91 1.24 -0.08
CA SER A 4 -15.02 1.74 0.98
C SER A 4 -14.59 0.67 1.98
N SER A 5 -14.99 -0.59 1.78
CA SER A 5 -14.66 -1.72 2.66
C SER A 5 -13.84 -2.79 1.93
N PHE A 6 -12.86 -3.36 2.62
CA PHE A 6 -12.00 -4.44 2.12
C PHE A 6 -11.73 -5.47 3.22
N GLY A 7 -11.55 -6.74 2.84
CA GLY A 7 -11.30 -7.86 3.74
C GLY A 7 -12.56 -8.63 4.14
N LYS A 8 -12.37 -9.81 4.69
CA LYS A 8 -13.45 -10.72 5.14
C LYS A 8 -13.46 -10.85 6.65
N LEU A 9 -12.51 -11.57 7.24
CA LEU A 9 -12.38 -11.76 8.67
C LEU A 9 -11.75 -10.52 9.35
N PHE A 10 -10.60 -10.08 8.86
CA PHE A 10 -10.04 -8.77 9.19
C PHE A 10 -10.53 -7.79 8.12
N LYS A 11 -11.53 -7.02 8.48
CA LYS A 11 -12.22 -6.13 7.56
C LYS A 11 -11.96 -4.68 7.93
N ILE A 12 -11.70 -3.87 6.93
CA ILE A 12 -11.52 -2.42 7.10
C ILE A 12 -12.61 -1.66 6.34
N THR A 13 -13.06 -0.54 6.91
CA THR A 13 -13.92 0.42 6.23
C THR A 13 -13.33 1.80 6.41
N THR A 14 -12.84 2.40 5.30
CA THR A 14 -12.27 3.76 5.32
C THR A 14 -13.33 4.82 5.05
N TRP A 15 -13.18 6.01 5.66
CA TRP A 15 -14.10 7.14 5.54
C TRP A 15 -13.34 8.47 5.61
N GLY A 16 -14.05 9.56 5.34
CA GLY A 16 -13.51 10.93 5.35
C GLY A 16 -12.89 11.37 4.02
N GLU A 17 -12.62 12.65 3.86
CA GLU A 17 -12.12 13.30 2.65
C GLU A 17 -10.88 14.13 2.92
N SER A 18 -10.13 14.41 1.82
CA SER A 18 -8.85 15.12 1.90
C SER A 18 -8.96 16.57 2.41
N HIS A 19 -10.11 17.22 2.25
CA HIS A 19 -10.41 18.58 2.69
C HIS A 19 -11.63 18.64 3.62
N GLY A 20 -12.07 17.47 4.15
CA GLY A 20 -13.01 17.39 5.26
C GLY A 20 -12.32 17.61 6.61
N ARG A 21 -13.05 17.43 7.70
CA ARG A 21 -12.49 17.54 9.07
C ARG A 21 -11.42 16.52 9.38
N GLY A 22 -11.51 15.31 8.80
CA GLY A 22 -10.57 14.23 9.03
C GLY A 22 -10.86 13.03 8.15
N LEU A 23 -10.00 12.02 8.32
CA LEU A 23 -10.14 10.71 7.71
C LEU A 23 -9.97 9.64 8.78
N GLY A 24 -10.55 8.48 8.53
CA GLY A 24 -10.41 7.40 9.48
C GLY A 24 -10.64 6.04 8.86
N VAL A 25 -10.54 5.07 9.72
CA VAL A 25 -10.81 3.66 9.40
C VAL A 25 -11.45 2.97 10.59
N VAL A 26 -12.41 2.13 10.32
CA VAL A 26 -12.92 1.15 11.28
C VAL A 26 -12.34 -0.21 10.90
N VAL A 27 -11.75 -0.89 11.88
CA VAL A 27 -11.19 -2.24 11.75
C VAL A 27 -12.07 -3.20 12.54
N GLU A 28 -12.62 -4.19 11.88
CA GLU A 28 -13.40 -5.29 12.45
C GLU A 28 -12.62 -6.60 12.36
N GLY A 29 -12.90 -7.54 13.26
CA GLY A 29 -12.29 -8.87 13.25
C GLY A 29 -10.86 -8.92 13.79
N CYS A 30 -10.36 -7.85 14.45
CA CYS A 30 -9.12 -7.93 15.17
C CYS A 30 -9.33 -8.72 16.47
N PRO A 31 -8.55 -9.80 16.74
CA PRO A 31 -8.68 -10.58 17.95
C PRO A 31 -8.46 -9.74 19.21
N ALA A 32 -9.13 -10.09 20.31
CA ALA A 32 -8.88 -9.51 21.62
C ALA A 32 -7.46 -9.83 22.13
N GLY A 33 -6.92 -8.94 22.97
CA GLY A 33 -5.64 -9.17 23.66
C GLY A 33 -4.39 -8.86 22.83
N LEU A 34 -4.51 -8.31 21.60
CA LEU A 34 -3.37 -7.78 20.87
C LEU A 34 -2.88 -6.49 21.55
N SER A 35 -1.61 -6.41 21.96
CA SER A 35 -1.04 -5.15 22.43
C SER A 35 -1.09 -4.12 21.29
N LEU A 36 -1.66 -2.95 21.54
CA LEU A 36 -1.80 -1.89 20.55
C LEU A 36 -1.73 -0.51 21.22
N LYS A 37 -0.82 0.33 20.70
CA LYS A 37 -0.65 1.72 21.11
C LYS A 37 -0.68 2.64 19.89
N GLU A 38 -1.16 3.86 20.05
CA GLU A 38 -1.13 4.89 19.00
C GLU A 38 0.27 5.10 18.43
N SER A 39 1.30 5.09 19.28
CA SER A 39 2.69 5.28 18.85
C SER A 39 3.16 4.23 17.84
N GLU A 40 2.66 3.00 17.91
CA GLU A 40 3.02 1.93 16.97
C GLU A 40 2.37 2.15 15.60
N ILE A 41 1.11 2.61 15.57
CA ILE A 41 0.43 2.99 14.33
C ILE A 41 1.07 4.25 13.74
N GLN A 42 1.44 5.21 14.61
CA GLN A 42 2.08 6.46 14.20
C GLN A 42 3.41 6.24 13.48
N LEU A 43 4.19 5.22 13.84
CA LEU A 43 5.42 4.87 13.14
C LEU A 43 5.17 4.57 11.66
N GLU A 44 4.13 3.78 11.34
CA GLU A 44 3.78 3.48 9.95
C GLU A 44 3.21 4.73 9.23
N LEU A 45 2.42 5.53 9.90
CA LEU A 45 1.92 6.80 9.35
C LEU A 45 3.05 7.80 9.08
N ASN A 46 4.07 7.88 9.93
CA ASN A 46 5.24 8.72 9.72
C ASN A 46 6.00 8.34 8.43
N ARG A 47 6.03 7.05 8.08
CA ARG A 47 6.61 6.58 6.81
C ARG A 47 5.78 7.00 5.60
N ARG A 48 4.46 7.16 5.77
CA ARG A 48 3.51 7.54 4.71
C ARG A 48 3.34 9.04 4.56
N ARG A 49 3.39 9.82 5.65
CA ARG A 49 2.97 11.23 5.69
C ARG A 49 3.57 12.07 4.57
N THR A 50 2.84 13.11 4.16
CA THR A 50 3.25 14.07 3.15
C THR A 50 4.31 15.03 3.69
N GLY A 51 5.10 15.64 2.79
CA GLY A 51 6.07 16.68 3.18
C GLY A 51 7.32 16.18 3.91
N GLN A 52 7.59 14.88 3.93
CA GLN A 52 8.72 14.28 4.67
C GLN A 52 10.08 14.45 3.97
N SER A 53 10.11 14.81 2.70
CA SER A 53 11.35 14.97 1.95
C SER A 53 11.20 15.90 0.74
N LYS A 54 12.36 16.30 0.16
CA LYS A 54 12.41 17.16 -1.04
C LYS A 54 11.82 16.53 -2.31
N VAL A 55 11.56 15.23 -2.32
CA VAL A 55 10.98 14.51 -3.47
C VAL A 55 9.48 14.27 -3.31
N THR A 56 8.86 14.72 -2.21
CA THR A 56 7.42 14.61 -1.95
C THR A 56 6.70 15.94 -2.16
N THR A 57 5.36 15.94 -2.01
CA THR A 57 4.54 17.15 -2.06
C THR A 57 4.94 18.17 -0.97
N THR A 58 4.59 19.44 -1.21
CA THR A 58 4.82 20.53 -0.24
C THR A 58 3.80 20.56 0.90
N ARG A 59 2.64 19.91 0.77
CA ARG A 59 1.65 19.79 1.83
C ARG A 59 2.28 19.12 3.06
N LYS A 60 2.05 19.69 4.23
CA LYS A 60 2.55 19.15 5.50
C LYS A 60 1.38 18.74 6.37
N GLU A 61 1.40 17.52 6.84
CA GLU A 61 0.39 16.97 7.74
C GLU A 61 1.10 16.20 8.87
N GLY A 62 0.59 16.34 10.07
CA GLY A 62 1.08 15.58 11.22
C GLY A 62 0.66 14.11 11.17
N ASP A 63 -0.45 13.82 10.49
CA ASP A 63 -1.12 12.50 10.45
C ASP A 63 -1.25 11.88 11.84
N LYS A 64 -1.57 12.71 12.83
CA LYS A 64 -1.62 12.30 14.23
C LYS A 64 -2.81 11.37 14.45
N ILE A 65 -2.50 10.13 14.79
CA ILE A 65 -3.52 9.08 14.97
C ILE A 65 -4.17 9.16 16.35
N GLN A 66 -5.48 8.90 16.38
CA GLN A 66 -6.27 8.76 17.61
C GLN A 66 -7.02 7.42 17.56
N ILE A 67 -6.93 6.64 18.63
CA ILE A 67 -7.73 5.41 18.81
C ILE A 67 -9.02 5.81 19.55
N MET A 68 -10.16 5.73 18.86
CA MET A 68 -11.46 6.15 19.39
C MET A 68 -12.22 5.03 20.09
N SER A 69 -11.95 3.76 19.74
CA SER A 69 -12.61 2.57 20.33
C SER A 69 -11.80 1.30 20.11
N GLY A 70 -12.24 0.20 20.73
CA GLY A 70 -11.70 -1.14 20.48
C GLY A 70 -10.39 -1.45 21.20
N VAL A 71 -9.90 -0.55 22.08
CA VAL A 71 -8.68 -0.75 22.87
C VAL A 71 -8.94 -0.35 24.33
N PHE A 72 -8.53 -1.20 25.24
CA PHE A 72 -8.59 -0.95 26.68
C PHE A 72 -7.28 -1.39 27.35
N ASN A 73 -6.70 -0.54 28.18
CA ASN A 73 -5.40 -0.78 28.85
C ASN A 73 -4.29 -1.25 27.86
N GLY A 74 -4.24 -0.64 26.66
CA GLY A 74 -3.23 -0.96 25.65
C GLY A 74 -3.40 -2.31 24.95
N LYS A 75 -4.58 -2.93 25.04
CA LYS A 75 -4.92 -4.20 24.40
C LYS A 75 -6.23 -4.07 23.63
N THR A 76 -6.32 -4.71 22.47
CA THR A 76 -7.56 -4.81 21.71
C THR A 76 -8.61 -5.59 22.49
N THR A 77 -9.89 -5.20 22.35
CA THR A 77 -11.02 -5.79 23.04
C THR A 77 -11.77 -6.85 22.23
N GLY A 78 -11.44 -6.99 20.91
CA GLY A 78 -12.19 -7.84 19.97
C GLY A 78 -13.40 -7.14 19.35
N THR A 79 -13.72 -5.92 19.80
CA THR A 79 -14.77 -5.07 19.21
C THR A 79 -14.18 -4.16 18.13
N PRO A 80 -15.01 -3.44 17.32
CA PRO A 80 -14.50 -2.58 16.26
C PRO A 80 -13.52 -1.53 16.78
N ILE A 81 -12.37 -1.44 16.12
CA ILE A 81 -11.34 -0.42 16.40
C ILE A 81 -11.59 0.75 15.45
N SER A 82 -11.97 1.90 15.99
CA SER A 82 -12.11 3.14 15.21
C SER A 82 -10.87 4.00 15.38
N LEU A 83 -10.31 4.41 14.24
CA LEU A 83 -9.11 5.24 14.15
C LEU A 83 -9.43 6.53 13.40
N LEU A 84 -8.93 7.65 13.91
CA LEU A 84 -9.15 9.00 13.35
C LEU A 84 -7.82 9.71 13.18
N VAL A 85 -7.69 10.43 12.06
CA VAL A 85 -6.67 11.45 11.80
C VAL A 85 -7.37 12.73 11.35
N GLU A 86 -7.15 13.81 12.06
CA GLU A 86 -7.66 15.13 11.69
C GLU A 86 -6.83 15.75 10.54
N ASN A 87 -7.47 16.56 9.70
CA ASN A 87 -6.78 17.33 8.67
C ASN A 87 -6.31 18.66 9.26
N GLU A 88 -5.01 18.95 9.18
CA GLU A 88 -4.40 20.19 9.71
C GLU A 88 -4.19 21.23 8.59
N ASP A 89 -3.83 20.80 7.38
CA ASP A 89 -3.46 21.65 6.23
C ASP A 89 -4.43 21.44 5.07
N ALA A 90 -5.69 21.89 5.24
CA ALA A 90 -6.78 21.78 4.27
C ALA A 90 -7.13 23.14 3.64
N ASP A 91 -6.13 23.84 3.03
CA ASP A 91 -6.41 25.08 2.28
C ASP A 91 -7.19 24.77 1.00
N SER A 92 -8.49 25.05 1.05
CA SER A 92 -9.42 24.83 -0.07
C SER A 92 -9.54 26.02 -1.02
N SER A 93 -8.98 27.18 -0.71
CA SER A 93 -9.15 28.43 -1.47
C SER A 93 -8.68 28.30 -2.93
N LYS A 94 -7.62 27.52 -3.17
CA LYS A 94 -7.05 27.31 -4.50
C LYS A 94 -7.95 26.55 -5.46
N TYR A 95 -8.95 25.84 -4.94
CA TYR A 95 -9.88 25.05 -5.77
C TYR A 95 -11.10 25.87 -6.24
N GLU A 96 -11.38 27.01 -5.61
CA GLU A 96 -12.54 27.85 -5.98
C GLU A 96 -12.47 28.33 -7.44
N LEU A 97 -11.28 28.69 -7.92
CA LEU A 97 -11.07 29.17 -9.29
C LEU A 97 -11.23 28.08 -10.37
N ILE A 98 -11.17 26.81 -9.97
CA ILE A 98 -11.22 25.67 -10.88
C ILE A 98 -12.36 24.69 -10.57
N LYS A 99 -13.31 25.11 -9.74
CA LYS A 99 -14.41 24.25 -9.29
C LYS A 99 -15.26 23.67 -10.42
N ASP A 100 -15.44 24.44 -11.48
CA ASP A 100 -16.24 24.07 -12.66
C ASP A 100 -15.41 23.42 -13.78
N LEU A 101 -14.12 23.18 -13.53
CA LEU A 101 -13.19 22.54 -14.48
C LEU A 101 -12.89 21.09 -14.08
N PHE A 102 -12.69 20.26 -15.08
CA PHE A 102 -12.21 18.89 -14.90
C PHE A 102 -10.69 18.85 -15.08
N ARG A 103 -9.96 18.56 -14.03
CA ARG A 103 -8.50 18.47 -14.06
C ARG A 103 -8.06 17.25 -14.85
N PRO A 104 -7.12 17.37 -15.81
CA PRO A 104 -6.58 16.23 -16.54
C PRO A 104 -5.97 15.17 -15.62
N GLY A 105 -6.28 13.90 -15.88
CA GLY A 105 -5.77 12.78 -15.07
C GLY A 105 -6.36 12.67 -13.67
N HIS A 106 -7.37 13.48 -13.32
CA HIS A 106 -8.05 13.47 -12.02
C HIS A 106 -9.47 12.89 -12.11
N ALA A 107 -10.07 12.57 -10.97
CA ALA A 107 -11.38 11.92 -10.90
C ALA A 107 -12.57 12.88 -10.98
N ASP A 108 -12.37 14.17 -11.25
CA ASP A 108 -13.42 15.19 -11.21
C ASP A 108 -14.64 14.82 -12.07
N TYR A 109 -14.41 14.55 -13.36
CA TYR A 109 -15.45 14.16 -14.31
C TYR A 109 -16.18 12.88 -13.92
N THR A 110 -15.41 11.86 -13.55
CA THR A 110 -15.98 10.53 -13.24
C THR A 110 -16.82 10.53 -11.97
N TYR A 111 -16.48 11.38 -10.99
CA TYR A 111 -17.28 11.57 -9.78
C TYR A 111 -18.59 12.30 -10.07
N ASP A 112 -18.55 13.36 -10.87
CA ASP A 112 -19.76 14.06 -11.30
C ASP A 112 -20.71 13.12 -12.07
N MET A 113 -20.16 12.34 -13.02
CA MET A 113 -20.96 11.37 -13.79
C MET A 113 -21.58 10.28 -12.91
N LYS A 114 -20.86 9.84 -11.89
CA LYS A 114 -21.31 8.75 -11.02
C LYS A 114 -22.33 9.21 -9.98
N TYR A 115 -22.07 10.35 -9.34
CA TYR A 115 -22.83 10.80 -8.17
C TYR A 115 -23.75 11.99 -8.45
N GLY A 116 -23.61 12.64 -9.64
CA GLY A 116 -24.36 13.86 -9.99
C GLY A 116 -23.94 15.10 -9.21
N PHE A 117 -22.97 14.96 -8.32
CA PHE A 117 -22.45 16.01 -7.44
C PHE A 117 -21.08 15.60 -6.89
N ARG A 118 -20.16 16.56 -6.76
CA ARG A 118 -18.86 16.35 -6.15
C ARG A 118 -18.46 17.47 -5.19
N ASP A 119 -17.66 17.14 -4.19
CA ASP A 119 -16.88 18.14 -3.49
C ASP A 119 -15.64 18.47 -4.34
N TYR A 120 -15.59 19.69 -4.89
CA TYR A 120 -14.49 20.15 -5.75
C TYR A 120 -13.19 20.40 -4.97
N ARG A 121 -13.24 20.47 -3.65
CA ARG A 121 -12.09 20.77 -2.78
C ARG A 121 -11.15 19.58 -2.73
N GLY A 122 -9.97 19.72 -3.34
CA GLY A 122 -8.99 18.65 -3.42
C GLY A 122 -9.45 17.49 -4.29
N GLY A 123 -9.46 16.28 -3.78
CA GLY A 123 -9.89 15.07 -4.49
C GLY A 123 -10.90 14.24 -3.71
N GLY A 124 -11.37 14.74 -2.56
CA GLY A 124 -12.30 14.01 -1.69
C GLY A 124 -11.80 12.60 -1.39
N ARG A 125 -12.67 11.61 -1.64
CA ARG A 125 -12.37 10.17 -1.50
C ARG A 125 -11.42 9.63 -2.55
N SER A 126 -11.24 10.31 -3.71
CA SER A 126 -10.27 9.90 -4.74
C SER A 126 -8.83 10.35 -4.44
N SER A 127 -8.64 11.18 -3.43
CA SER A 127 -7.32 11.65 -3.02
C SER A 127 -6.47 10.53 -2.41
N ALA A 128 -5.18 10.52 -2.72
CA ALA A 128 -4.21 9.61 -2.09
C ALA A 128 -4.13 9.78 -0.55
N ARG A 129 -4.69 10.86 0.00
CA ARG A 129 -4.80 11.04 1.44
C ARG A 129 -5.67 9.96 2.11
N GLU A 130 -6.62 9.37 1.39
CA GLU A 130 -7.44 8.23 1.85
C GLU A 130 -6.56 7.06 2.35
N THR A 131 -5.37 6.88 1.82
CA THR A 131 -4.44 5.84 2.24
C THR A 131 -3.98 5.95 3.70
N VAL A 132 -4.19 7.06 4.39
CA VAL A 132 -3.98 7.19 5.85
C VAL A 132 -4.74 6.08 6.59
N GLY A 133 -6.03 5.88 6.27
CA GLY A 133 -6.83 4.82 6.89
C GLY A 133 -6.29 3.42 6.59
N ARG A 134 -5.84 3.18 5.35
CA ARG A 134 -5.24 1.88 4.97
C ARG A 134 -3.95 1.60 5.72
N VAL A 135 -3.06 2.58 5.84
CA VAL A 135 -1.78 2.44 6.56
C VAL A 135 -2.03 2.24 8.06
N ALA A 136 -2.97 2.97 8.66
CA ALA A 136 -3.34 2.80 10.05
C ALA A 136 -3.87 1.38 10.34
N ALA A 137 -4.78 0.87 9.52
CA ALA A 137 -5.27 -0.50 9.63
C ALA A 137 -4.17 -1.53 9.31
N GLY A 138 -3.31 -1.23 8.33
CA GLY A 138 -2.16 -2.04 7.96
C GLY A 138 -1.17 -2.22 9.11
N ALA A 139 -0.98 -1.19 9.96
CA ALA A 139 -0.14 -1.30 11.15
C ALA A 139 -0.67 -2.36 12.13
N ILE A 140 -2.00 -2.46 12.31
CA ILE A 140 -2.63 -3.50 13.13
C ILE A 140 -2.44 -4.87 12.46
N ALA A 141 -2.70 -4.97 11.16
CA ALA A 141 -2.53 -6.21 10.39
C ALA A 141 -1.08 -6.72 10.46
N LYS A 142 -0.08 -5.85 10.33
CA LYS A 142 1.35 -6.21 10.50
C LYS A 142 1.64 -6.83 11.87
N LYS A 143 1.01 -6.35 12.93
CA LYS A 143 1.19 -6.93 14.27
C LYS A 143 0.58 -8.34 14.37
N LEU A 144 -0.55 -8.59 13.71
CA LEU A 144 -1.14 -9.93 13.62
C LEU A 144 -0.24 -10.86 12.82
N LEU A 145 0.23 -10.43 11.66
CA LEU A 145 1.14 -11.20 10.81
C LEU A 145 2.47 -11.52 11.51
N ALA A 146 2.99 -10.58 12.31
CA ALA A 146 4.23 -10.79 13.07
C ALA A 146 4.11 -11.92 14.12
N ARG A 147 2.91 -12.20 14.67
CA ARG A 147 2.68 -13.37 15.53
C ARG A 147 2.92 -14.69 14.80
N GLU A 148 2.60 -14.70 13.51
CA GLU A 148 2.82 -15.84 12.61
C GLU A 148 4.21 -15.80 11.93
N LYS A 149 5.10 -14.89 12.37
CA LYS A 149 6.45 -14.67 11.82
C LYS A 149 6.45 -14.23 10.35
N ILE A 150 5.35 -13.68 9.88
CA ILE A 150 5.22 -13.11 8.53
C ILE A 150 5.68 -11.66 8.56
N LYS A 151 6.57 -11.29 7.64
CA LYS A 151 7.09 -9.93 7.48
C LYS A 151 6.77 -9.40 6.09
N VAL A 152 6.15 -8.23 6.01
CA VAL A 152 5.84 -7.54 4.76
C VAL A 152 6.78 -6.35 4.58
N ILE A 153 7.47 -6.30 3.45
CA ILE A 153 8.48 -5.29 3.11
C ILE A 153 8.09 -4.68 1.76
N GLY A 154 7.97 -3.36 1.71
CA GLY A 154 7.72 -2.64 0.46
C GLY A 154 8.85 -1.67 0.16
N PHE A 155 9.24 -1.55 -1.12
CA PHE A 155 10.32 -0.69 -1.55
C PHE A 155 10.11 -0.20 -2.99
N THR A 156 10.80 0.88 -3.34
CA THR A 156 10.79 1.42 -4.70
C THR A 156 11.75 0.62 -5.58
N ARG A 157 11.18 -0.12 -6.53
CA ARG A 157 11.93 -0.91 -7.50
C ARG A 157 12.43 -0.08 -8.68
N GLN A 158 11.61 0.90 -9.13
CA GLN A 158 11.91 1.69 -10.31
C GLN A 158 11.33 3.10 -10.20
N VAL A 159 12.03 4.10 -10.74
CA VAL A 159 11.54 5.44 -11.00
C VAL A 159 11.98 5.87 -12.41
N GLY A 160 11.02 6.12 -13.30
CA GLY A 160 11.27 6.38 -14.71
C GLY A 160 12.08 5.23 -15.32
N LYS A 161 13.26 5.52 -15.85
CA LYS A 161 14.16 4.52 -16.46
C LYS A 161 15.17 3.89 -15.48
N ASN A 162 15.19 4.34 -14.22
CA ASN A 162 16.15 3.87 -13.24
C ASN A 162 15.56 2.70 -12.45
N ILE A 163 16.15 1.52 -12.60
CA ILE A 163 15.70 0.26 -11.97
C ILE A 163 16.76 -0.18 -10.97
N ALA A 164 16.38 -0.53 -9.74
CA ALA A 164 17.27 -1.12 -8.75
C ALA A 164 17.86 -2.43 -9.28
N GLN A 165 19.17 -2.56 -9.22
CA GLN A 165 19.90 -3.74 -9.70
C GLN A 165 20.18 -4.75 -8.58
N THR A 166 20.32 -4.24 -7.36
CA THR A 166 20.52 -5.01 -6.15
C THR A 166 19.38 -4.82 -5.16
N ILE A 167 19.10 -5.84 -4.36
CA ILE A 167 18.05 -5.79 -3.34
C ILE A 167 18.70 -6.03 -1.98
N ASP A 168 19.05 -4.94 -1.29
CA ASP A 168 19.40 -4.97 0.13
C ASP A 168 18.31 -4.28 0.95
N PHE A 169 17.54 -5.06 1.70
CA PHE A 169 16.45 -4.53 2.52
C PHE A 169 16.92 -3.56 3.62
N LYS A 170 18.21 -3.56 3.99
CA LYS A 170 18.76 -2.63 4.96
C LYS A 170 18.89 -1.21 4.39
N GLU A 171 19.02 -1.10 3.06
CA GLU A 171 19.15 0.18 2.38
C GLU A 171 17.83 0.94 2.21
N ILE A 172 16.68 0.28 2.36
CA ILE A 172 15.36 0.86 2.11
C ILE A 172 15.12 2.13 2.93
N GLU A 173 15.44 2.12 4.21
CA GLU A 173 15.23 3.28 5.10
C GLU A 173 16.41 4.26 5.12
N ASN A 174 17.52 3.97 4.43
CA ASN A 174 18.72 4.81 4.37
C ASN A 174 18.61 5.92 3.31
N ASN A 175 17.60 5.89 2.46
CA ASN A 175 17.40 6.89 1.42
C ASN A 175 15.94 7.34 1.29
N ILE A 176 15.73 8.56 0.81
CA ILE A 176 14.42 9.22 0.77
C ILE A 176 13.45 8.67 -0.27
N VAL A 177 13.92 7.85 -1.22
CA VAL A 177 13.08 7.16 -2.21
C VAL A 177 12.80 5.70 -1.83
N ARG A 178 13.36 5.22 -0.70
CA ARG A 178 13.19 3.84 -0.21
C ARG A 178 13.56 2.80 -1.26
N CYS A 179 14.64 3.04 -1.98
CA CYS A 179 15.21 2.10 -2.93
C CYS A 179 16.18 1.15 -2.22
N PRO A 180 16.15 -0.17 -2.50
CA PRO A 180 17.07 -1.14 -1.88
C PRO A 180 18.47 -1.15 -2.51
N ASP A 181 18.74 -0.25 -3.47
CA ASP A 181 20.01 -0.07 -4.17
C ASP A 181 20.48 1.37 -4.01
N ALA A 182 21.49 1.60 -3.20
CA ALA A 182 21.99 2.94 -2.87
C ALA A 182 22.42 3.73 -4.13
N LYS A 183 23.08 3.08 -5.10
CA LYS A 183 23.53 3.74 -6.35
C LYS A 183 22.34 4.17 -7.23
N MET A 184 21.30 3.34 -7.28
CA MET A 184 20.08 3.67 -8.03
C MET A 184 19.22 4.67 -7.29
N ALA A 185 19.23 4.70 -5.95
CA ALA A 185 18.52 5.69 -5.15
C ALA A 185 18.93 7.13 -5.54
N ASP A 186 20.22 7.41 -5.68
CA ASP A 186 20.72 8.73 -6.10
C ASP A 186 20.25 9.09 -7.51
N LYS A 187 20.28 8.14 -8.44
CA LYS A 187 19.78 8.36 -9.81
C LYS A 187 18.28 8.63 -9.84
N MET A 188 17.50 7.92 -9.03
CA MET A 188 16.06 8.12 -8.87
C MET A 188 15.76 9.50 -8.29
N ILE A 189 16.43 9.91 -7.22
CA ILE A 189 16.29 11.23 -6.60
C ILE A 189 16.58 12.32 -7.63
N ASN A 190 17.69 12.22 -8.36
CA ASN A 190 18.07 13.19 -9.37
C ASN A 190 17.06 13.26 -10.54
N ALA A 191 16.49 12.13 -10.94
CA ALA A 191 15.45 12.08 -11.97
C ALA A 191 14.16 12.79 -11.51
N ILE A 192 13.70 12.52 -10.28
CA ILE A 192 12.53 13.18 -9.68
C ILE A 192 12.76 14.70 -9.58
N MET A 193 13.93 15.12 -9.11
CA MET A 193 14.24 16.55 -8.97
C MET A 193 14.28 17.27 -10.33
N ARG A 194 14.72 16.60 -11.41
CA ARG A 194 14.68 17.16 -12.76
C ARG A 194 13.24 17.29 -13.29
N ALA A 195 12.39 16.29 -13.07
CA ALA A 195 10.99 16.35 -13.44
C ALA A 195 10.28 17.48 -12.68
N ARG A 196 10.48 17.56 -11.37
CA ARG A 196 9.90 18.62 -10.51
C ARG A 196 10.25 20.04 -10.97
N LYS A 197 11.50 20.28 -11.41
CA LYS A 197 11.92 21.59 -11.95
C LYS A 197 11.15 21.99 -13.21
N LYS A 198 10.58 21.01 -13.94
CA LYS A 198 9.76 21.21 -15.14
C LYS A 198 8.25 21.25 -14.83
N GLY A 199 7.86 21.17 -13.55
CA GLY A 199 6.45 21.06 -13.16
C GLY A 199 5.82 19.71 -13.50
N ASP A 200 6.64 18.65 -13.66
CA ASP A 200 6.23 17.33 -14.12
C ASP A 200 6.48 16.24 -13.05
N SER A 201 6.03 15.03 -13.31
CA SER A 201 6.17 13.86 -12.44
C SER A 201 6.71 12.64 -13.22
N LEU A 202 7.19 11.65 -12.49
CA LEU A 202 7.65 10.37 -13.04
C LEU A 202 6.83 9.23 -12.46
N GLY A 203 6.52 8.25 -13.31
CA GLY A 203 6.00 6.96 -12.89
C GLY A 203 7.11 6.08 -12.30
N GLY A 204 6.69 4.98 -11.67
CA GLY A 204 7.61 4.03 -11.06
C GLY A 204 6.95 2.70 -10.76
N VAL A 205 7.74 1.79 -10.21
CA VAL A 205 7.32 0.47 -9.72
C VAL A 205 7.69 0.37 -8.25
N VAL A 206 6.73 -0.07 -7.46
CA VAL A 206 6.93 -0.45 -6.05
C VAL A 206 6.81 -1.96 -6.00
N GLU A 207 7.75 -2.61 -5.35
CA GLU A 207 7.73 -4.05 -5.11
C GLU A 207 7.43 -4.31 -3.63
N VAL A 208 6.59 -5.29 -3.37
CA VAL A 208 6.23 -5.73 -2.02
C VAL A 208 6.56 -7.22 -1.88
N VAL A 209 7.33 -7.54 -0.85
CA VAL A 209 7.71 -8.93 -0.52
C VAL A 209 7.11 -9.31 0.82
N ALA A 210 6.35 -10.41 0.87
CA ALA A 210 5.90 -11.01 2.12
C ALA A 210 6.70 -12.29 2.39
N GLN A 211 7.50 -12.26 3.46
CA GLN A 211 8.37 -13.35 3.88
C GLN A 211 7.74 -14.16 5.00
N GLY A 212 8.04 -15.46 5.05
CA GLY A 212 7.58 -16.35 6.11
C GLY A 212 6.12 -16.77 5.98
N VAL A 213 5.52 -16.56 4.82
CA VAL A 213 4.13 -16.97 4.54
C VAL A 213 4.06 -18.49 4.45
N PRO A 214 3.20 -19.17 5.23
CA PRO A 214 3.03 -20.61 5.14
C PRO A 214 2.37 -21.00 3.80
N ALA A 215 2.61 -22.22 3.33
CA ALA A 215 1.84 -22.77 2.23
C ALA A 215 0.37 -23.00 2.66
N GLY A 216 -0.57 -22.81 1.71
CA GLY A 216 -1.98 -23.14 1.94
C GLY A 216 -2.91 -21.95 2.19
N LEU A 217 -2.46 -20.69 2.03
CA LEU A 217 -3.32 -19.51 2.12
C LEU A 217 -3.86 -19.13 0.73
N GLY A 218 -5.15 -18.88 0.66
CA GLY A 218 -5.88 -18.52 -0.55
C GLY A 218 -7.14 -19.39 -0.69
N GLU A 219 -8.17 -18.84 -1.32
CA GLU A 219 -9.50 -19.48 -1.43
C GLU A 219 -9.97 -19.50 -2.89
N PRO A 220 -9.49 -20.43 -3.72
CA PRO A 220 -9.97 -20.58 -5.08
C PRO A 220 -11.49 -20.84 -5.11
N VAL A 221 -12.20 -20.48 -6.17
CA VAL A 221 -11.69 -20.02 -7.46
C VAL A 221 -11.53 -18.49 -7.51
N PHE A 222 -12.50 -17.71 -7.04
CA PHE A 222 -12.50 -16.24 -7.21
C PHE A 222 -11.72 -15.49 -6.12
N ASP A 223 -11.61 -16.07 -4.93
CA ASP A 223 -10.88 -15.48 -3.81
C ASP A 223 -9.43 -16.04 -3.72
N ARG A 224 -8.84 -16.29 -4.86
CA ARG A 224 -7.42 -16.62 -5.00
C ARG A 224 -6.57 -15.55 -4.33
N LEU A 225 -5.49 -15.95 -3.69
CA LEU A 225 -4.60 -15.00 -2.99
C LEU A 225 -4.04 -13.92 -3.92
N ASP A 226 -3.63 -14.28 -5.13
CA ASP A 226 -3.17 -13.33 -6.16
C ASP A 226 -4.28 -12.37 -6.61
N ALA A 227 -5.53 -12.84 -6.72
CA ALA A 227 -6.68 -12.01 -7.07
C ALA A 227 -7.02 -11.01 -5.97
N ASP A 228 -7.03 -11.43 -4.71
CA ASP A 228 -7.28 -10.54 -3.57
C ASP A 228 -6.15 -9.52 -3.38
N LEU A 229 -4.88 -9.92 -3.54
CA LEU A 229 -3.75 -9.02 -3.54
C LEU A 229 -3.83 -8.01 -4.68
N ALA A 230 -4.11 -8.46 -5.91
CA ALA A 230 -4.27 -7.57 -7.06
C ALA A 230 -5.41 -6.56 -6.84
N LYS A 231 -6.56 -6.98 -6.31
CA LYS A 231 -7.67 -6.10 -5.96
C LYS A 231 -7.26 -5.04 -4.94
N ALA A 232 -6.54 -5.45 -3.87
CA ALA A 232 -6.08 -4.54 -2.83
C ALA A 232 -5.11 -3.49 -3.40
N VAL A 233 -4.07 -3.95 -4.12
CA VAL A 233 -3.02 -3.10 -4.68
C VAL A 233 -3.57 -2.20 -5.79
N MET A 234 -4.39 -2.73 -6.71
CA MET A 234 -5.00 -1.95 -7.79
C MET A 234 -5.96 -0.87 -7.29
N SER A 235 -6.49 -1.02 -6.07
CA SER A 235 -7.35 0.00 -5.45
C SER A 235 -6.57 1.20 -4.86
N ILE A 236 -5.24 1.15 -4.81
CA ILE A 236 -4.40 2.28 -4.38
C ILE A 236 -4.42 3.36 -5.47
N PRO A 237 -4.66 4.65 -5.11
CA PRO A 237 -4.67 5.73 -6.09
C PRO A 237 -3.40 5.76 -6.95
N ALA A 238 -3.58 6.02 -8.25
CA ALA A 238 -2.54 6.07 -9.29
C ALA A 238 -1.87 4.73 -9.66
N VAL A 239 -2.19 3.62 -9.03
CA VAL A 239 -1.76 2.30 -9.50
C VAL A 239 -2.46 1.98 -10.84
N LYS A 240 -1.69 1.49 -11.82
CA LYS A 240 -2.15 1.18 -13.18
C LYS A 240 -1.86 -0.25 -13.63
N GLY A 241 -1.04 -0.97 -12.87
CA GLY A 241 -0.72 -2.37 -13.15
C GLY A 241 -0.29 -3.08 -11.89
N VAL A 242 -0.48 -4.38 -11.86
CA VAL A 242 -0.07 -5.29 -10.79
C VAL A 242 0.52 -6.53 -11.44
N GLU A 243 1.63 -6.98 -10.91
CA GLU A 243 2.30 -8.21 -11.31
C GLU A 243 2.54 -9.10 -10.09
N ILE A 244 2.50 -10.40 -10.28
CA ILE A 244 2.85 -11.40 -9.27
C ILE A 244 4.05 -12.19 -9.79
N GLY A 245 5.11 -12.28 -8.97
CA GLY A 245 6.36 -12.94 -9.38
C GLY A 245 7.00 -12.27 -10.60
N VAL A 246 7.31 -13.04 -11.64
CA VAL A 246 7.88 -12.50 -12.88
C VAL A 246 6.89 -11.71 -13.74
N GLY A 247 5.59 -11.77 -13.40
CA GLY A 247 4.55 -10.97 -14.03
C GLY A 247 4.54 -11.08 -15.56
N PHE A 248 4.49 -9.95 -16.26
CA PHE A 248 4.47 -9.89 -17.73
C PHE A 248 5.73 -10.43 -18.40
N GLN A 249 6.86 -10.55 -17.69
CA GLN A 249 8.06 -11.17 -18.25
C GLN A 249 7.81 -12.63 -18.65
N SER A 250 6.87 -13.32 -18.00
CA SER A 250 6.49 -14.70 -18.35
C SER A 250 6.10 -14.87 -19.82
N ALA A 251 5.56 -13.81 -20.46
CA ALA A 251 5.20 -13.82 -21.89
C ALA A 251 6.41 -14.04 -22.83
N THR A 252 7.62 -13.80 -22.35
CA THR A 252 8.87 -13.98 -23.13
C THR A 252 9.63 -15.24 -22.72
N MET A 253 9.08 -16.03 -21.80
CA MET A 253 9.68 -17.25 -21.26
C MET A 253 9.00 -18.48 -21.87
N THR A 254 9.76 -19.56 -22.01
CA THR A 254 9.19 -20.89 -22.24
C THR A 254 8.63 -21.45 -20.93
N GLY A 255 7.72 -22.43 -21.01
CA GLY A 255 7.22 -23.12 -19.82
C GLY A 255 8.34 -23.71 -18.95
N ALA A 256 9.37 -24.28 -19.59
CA ALA A 256 10.53 -24.82 -18.87
C ALA A 256 11.34 -23.77 -18.10
N GLN A 257 11.40 -22.53 -18.61
CA GLN A 257 12.06 -21.40 -17.95
C GLN A 257 11.20 -20.81 -16.84
N CYS A 258 9.89 -20.80 -17.04
CA CYS A 258 8.94 -20.18 -16.10
C CYS A 258 8.57 -21.10 -14.92
N ASN A 259 8.53 -22.42 -15.14
CA ASN A 259 8.10 -23.37 -14.11
C ASN A 259 9.08 -23.44 -12.94
N ASP A 260 8.55 -23.25 -11.75
CA ASP A 260 9.30 -23.37 -10.50
C ASP A 260 9.38 -24.86 -10.09
N VAL A 261 10.55 -25.46 -10.24
CA VAL A 261 10.78 -26.88 -9.92
C VAL A 261 10.77 -27.08 -8.40
N PHE A 262 9.96 -28.02 -7.91
CA PHE A 262 9.95 -28.37 -6.50
C PHE A 262 11.22 -29.11 -6.07
N THR A 263 11.70 -28.76 -4.88
CA THR A 263 12.88 -29.39 -4.24
C THR A 263 12.70 -29.45 -2.73
N MET A 264 13.60 -30.12 -2.05
CA MET A 264 13.60 -30.22 -0.60
C MET A 264 14.74 -29.40 0.00
N LYS A 265 14.43 -28.52 0.93
CA LYS A 265 15.41 -27.75 1.71
C LYS A 265 15.04 -27.81 3.19
N ASN A 266 15.94 -28.28 4.04
CA ASN A 266 15.71 -28.40 5.49
C ASN A 266 14.42 -29.14 5.85
N LYS A 267 14.13 -30.25 5.20
CA LYS A 267 12.91 -31.06 5.35
C LYS A 267 11.61 -30.35 4.98
N LYS A 268 11.69 -29.24 4.25
CA LYS A 268 10.52 -28.52 3.73
C LYS A 268 10.52 -28.57 2.21
N VAL A 269 9.33 -28.67 1.63
CA VAL A 269 9.12 -28.49 0.19
C VAL A 269 9.30 -27.01 -0.12
N VAL A 270 10.15 -26.70 -1.09
CA VAL A 270 10.37 -25.35 -1.61
C VAL A 270 10.48 -25.42 -3.13
N THR A 271 10.57 -24.30 -3.81
CA THR A 271 10.89 -24.28 -5.24
C THR A 271 12.30 -23.76 -5.48
N ALA A 272 12.94 -24.23 -6.56
CA ALA A 272 14.31 -23.82 -6.93
C ALA A 272 14.38 -22.36 -7.39
N THR A 273 13.30 -21.88 -8.02
CA THR A 273 13.08 -20.50 -8.44
C THR A 273 11.77 -19.99 -7.81
N ASN A 274 11.42 -18.74 -8.01
CA ASN A 274 10.17 -18.16 -7.51
C ASN A 274 9.49 -17.28 -8.57
N ASN A 275 9.41 -17.80 -9.79
CA ASN A 275 8.80 -17.11 -10.92
C ASN A 275 7.30 -16.88 -10.70
N ALA A 276 6.63 -17.82 -10.04
CA ALA A 276 5.21 -17.70 -9.66
C ALA A 276 4.96 -16.71 -8.51
N GLY A 277 6.02 -16.12 -7.92
CA GLY A 277 5.87 -15.14 -6.85
C GLY A 277 5.23 -15.68 -5.57
N GLY A 278 5.49 -16.95 -5.23
CA GLY A 278 5.01 -17.57 -3.99
C GLY A 278 3.56 -18.08 -4.04
N ILE A 279 2.89 -18.02 -5.20
CA ILE A 279 1.48 -18.39 -5.36
C ILE A 279 1.31 -19.35 -6.54
N LEU A 280 0.72 -20.50 -6.29
CA LEU A 280 0.39 -21.51 -7.30
C LEU A 280 -1.08 -21.87 -7.20
N GLY A 281 -1.81 -21.80 -8.31
CA GLY A 281 -3.24 -22.07 -8.33
C GLY A 281 -4.09 -21.15 -7.44
N GLY A 282 -3.55 -19.95 -7.09
CA GLY A 282 -4.18 -19.00 -6.19
C GLY A 282 -3.96 -19.27 -4.71
N ILE A 283 -3.03 -20.17 -4.37
CA ILE A 283 -2.71 -20.61 -3.00
C ILE A 283 -1.20 -20.37 -2.77
N SER A 284 -0.84 -19.88 -1.58
CA SER A 284 0.58 -19.71 -1.21
C SER A 284 1.30 -21.06 -1.17
N ASN A 285 2.55 -21.10 -1.64
CA ASN A 285 3.37 -22.32 -1.73
C ASN A 285 4.49 -22.39 -0.69
N GLY A 286 4.58 -21.40 0.22
CA GLY A 286 5.62 -21.33 1.25
C GLY A 286 6.89 -20.57 0.85
N MET A 287 6.97 -20.10 -0.41
CA MET A 287 8.00 -19.17 -0.86
C MET A 287 7.59 -17.72 -0.53
N ASP A 288 8.51 -16.78 -0.66
CA ASP A 288 8.22 -15.36 -0.52
C ASP A 288 7.15 -14.95 -1.55
N ILE A 289 6.11 -14.24 -1.09
CA ILE A 289 5.14 -13.65 -2.01
C ILE A 289 5.71 -12.34 -2.54
N VAL A 290 5.75 -12.20 -3.87
CA VAL A 290 6.31 -11.04 -4.57
C VAL A 290 5.22 -10.40 -5.44
N VAL A 291 4.93 -9.15 -5.17
CA VAL A 291 3.92 -8.33 -5.87
C VAL A 291 4.52 -7.03 -6.36
#